data_e263e51acca2572dfde7a095982a3bdb
#
_entry.id   e263e51acca2572dfde7a095982a3bdb
#
_cell.length_a   1.000
_cell.length_b   1.000
_cell.length_c   1.000
_cell.angle_alpha   90.00
_cell.angle_beta   90.00
_cell.angle_gamma   90.00
#
_symmetry.space_group_name_H-M   'P 1'
#
loop_
_entity.id
_entity.type
_entity.pdbx_description
1 polymer ?
#
loop_
_entity_poly.entity_id
_entity_poly.type
_entity_poly.pdbx_seq_one_letter_code
_entity_poly.pdbx_strand_id
1 'polypeptide(L)'
;DLTRKQTIGEVVSYLKSQTSYADALKDINIRHVHRGQIEDCLNQEYYHRCAKLMKYSPKSDEDFYLFEIIGVEINLIMDKLVSLQAKEQYSFNLSIPTYLAKKTSFNIDWLVNIESFKDLLQYLSKTRYYKVLKEIDFSVPFDVKEVHMCLQSLYYENIVETIKKHFKGSVQKDLLNILYTSIELKNISKIYRYKQYFHESEDSIRSSLFLQYSRLPKDMMNRLISASGPKEVLSLLSTSKYNFYMDDKEFAYIEYYADSIQYNIAKRYMRFSNSAPLVYMTYSILQRIEIDNLKHIVEGIRYNQPVSKIENT
;
A
#
# COMPACT_ATOMS: atom_id res chain seq x y z
N ASP A 1 1.63 -0.75 25.39
CA ASP A 1 1.90 -2.08 26.01
C ASP A 1 2.65 -3.02 25.05
N LEU A 2 2.32 -3.03 23.75
CA LEU A 2 2.96 -3.89 22.76
C LEU A 2 4.44 -3.53 22.52
N THR A 3 4.75 -2.25 22.47
CA THR A 3 6.11 -1.70 22.23
C THR A 3 7.10 -2.04 23.36
N ARG A 4 6.61 -2.43 24.54
CA ARG A 4 7.41 -2.81 25.71
C ARG A 4 7.72 -4.31 25.80
N LYS A 5 7.27 -5.11 24.82
CA LYS A 5 7.60 -6.54 24.75
C LYS A 5 9.06 -6.72 24.35
N GLN A 6 9.70 -7.77 24.88
CA GLN A 6 11.12 -8.01 24.64
C GLN A 6 11.37 -9.02 23.53
N THR A 7 10.39 -9.86 23.24
CA THR A 7 10.52 -10.93 22.24
C THR A 7 9.32 -10.97 21.30
N ILE A 8 9.54 -11.46 20.10
CA ILE A 8 8.47 -11.69 19.11
C ILE A 8 7.40 -12.65 19.69
N GLY A 9 7.82 -13.66 20.48
CA GLY A 9 6.90 -14.58 21.13
C GLY A 9 5.94 -13.89 22.12
N GLU A 10 6.44 -12.91 22.88
CA GLU A 10 5.59 -12.09 23.77
C GLU A 10 4.63 -11.20 22.99
N VAL A 11 5.04 -10.64 21.84
CA VAL A 11 4.14 -9.88 20.94
C VAL A 11 3.00 -10.77 20.47
N VAL A 12 3.31 -11.96 19.96
CA VAL A 12 2.30 -12.91 19.50
C VAL A 12 1.38 -13.34 20.63
N SER A 13 1.91 -13.61 21.83
CA SER A 13 1.12 -13.96 23.00
C SER A 13 0.14 -12.85 23.38
N TYR A 14 0.61 -11.59 23.35
CA TYR A 14 -0.24 -10.44 23.62
C TYR A 14 -1.33 -10.28 22.55
N LEU A 15 -0.98 -10.36 21.26
CA LEU A 15 -1.95 -10.27 20.17
C LEU A 15 -3.01 -11.37 20.23
N LYS A 16 -2.62 -12.59 20.61
CA LYS A 16 -3.55 -13.72 20.80
C LYS A 16 -4.51 -13.53 21.97
N SER A 17 -4.03 -12.96 23.07
CA SER A 17 -4.82 -12.92 24.31
C SER A 17 -5.60 -11.63 24.53
N GLN A 18 -5.16 -10.51 23.93
CA GLN A 18 -5.65 -9.17 24.26
C GLN A 18 -6.22 -8.41 23.06
N THR A 19 -6.25 -9.01 21.87
CA THR A 19 -6.68 -8.31 20.66
C THR A 19 -7.57 -9.15 19.76
N SER A 20 -8.14 -8.51 18.73
CA SER A 20 -8.96 -9.17 17.71
C SER A 20 -8.16 -10.04 16.72
N TYR A 21 -6.85 -10.19 16.91
CA TYR A 21 -5.97 -11.03 16.07
C TYR A 21 -5.85 -12.47 16.62
N ALA A 22 -6.56 -12.83 17.68
CA ALA A 22 -6.49 -14.14 18.30
C ALA A 22 -6.69 -15.29 17.29
N ASP A 23 -7.74 -15.20 16.48
CA ASP A 23 -8.06 -16.22 15.46
C ASP A 23 -7.02 -16.27 14.33
N ALA A 24 -6.53 -15.13 13.89
CA ALA A 24 -5.53 -15.03 12.82
C ALA A 24 -4.18 -15.68 13.21
N LEU A 25 -3.84 -15.59 14.47
CA LEU A 25 -2.56 -16.07 14.99
C LEU A 25 -2.65 -17.43 15.70
N LYS A 26 -3.85 -18.06 15.76
CA LYS A 26 -4.11 -19.27 16.58
C LYS A 26 -3.12 -20.40 16.35
N ASP A 27 -2.74 -20.63 15.09
CA ASP A 27 -1.88 -21.74 14.68
C ASP A 27 -0.37 -21.44 14.78
N ILE A 28 0.00 -20.20 15.15
CA ILE A 28 1.40 -19.82 15.32
C ILE A 28 1.96 -20.43 16.63
N ASN A 29 3.08 -21.14 16.49
CA ASN A 29 3.85 -21.60 17.62
C ASN A 29 4.71 -20.47 18.19
N ILE A 30 4.38 -20.00 19.40
CA ILE A 30 5.02 -18.85 20.06
C ILE A 30 6.54 -19.06 20.26
N ARG A 31 7.00 -20.32 20.45
CA ARG A 31 8.40 -20.62 20.75
C ARG A 31 9.32 -20.56 19.51
N HIS A 32 8.76 -20.74 18.32
CA HIS A 32 9.51 -20.84 17.06
C HIS A 32 8.97 -19.93 15.98
N VAL A 33 8.39 -18.81 16.40
CA VAL A 33 7.77 -17.87 15.46
C VAL A 33 8.81 -17.03 14.72
N HIS A 34 8.68 -16.97 13.40
CA HIS A 34 9.44 -16.08 12.54
C HIS A 34 8.60 -14.87 12.11
N ARG A 35 9.25 -13.71 11.94
CA ARG A 35 8.63 -12.46 11.48
C ARG A 35 7.71 -12.69 10.28
N GLY A 36 8.18 -13.36 9.23
CA GLY A 36 7.42 -13.61 8.00
C GLY A 36 6.08 -14.31 8.25
N GLN A 37 6.04 -15.27 9.19
CA GLN A 37 4.79 -15.95 9.54
C GLN A 37 3.75 -15.00 10.16
N ILE A 38 4.21 -14.05 10.99
CA ILE A 38 3.32 -13.05 11.60
C ILE A 38 2.80 -12.11 10.51
N GLU A 39 3.69 -11.62 9.64
CA GLU A 39 3.32 -10.72 8.55
C GLU A 39 2.30 -11.36 7.60
N ASP A 40 2.50 -12.64 7.26
CA ASP A 40 1.55 -13.39 6.43
C ASP A 40 0.17 -13.51 7.11
N CYS A 41 0.13 -13.86 8.40
CA CYS A 41 -1.12 -13.95 9.14
C CYS A 41 -1.82 -12.60 9.26
N LEU A 42 -1.08 -11.52 9.51
CA LEU A 42 -1.64 -10.17 9.59
C LEU A 42 -2.17 -9.71 8.22
N ASN A 43 -1.46 -9.99 7.13
CA ASN A 43 -1.92 -9.69 5.78
C ASN A 43 -3.18 -10.50 5.42
N GLN A 44 -3.21 -11.79 5.74
CA GLN A 44 -4.42 -12.62 5.52
C GLN A 44 -5.61 -12.09 6.31
N GLU A 45 -5.41 -11.68 7.56
CA GLU A 45 -6.48 -11.10 8.39
C GLU A 45 -6.98 -9.76 7.82
N TYR A 46 -6.10 -8.92 7.28
CA TYR A 46 -6.48 -7.71 6.58
C TYR A 46 -7.49 -8.00 5.46
N TYR A 47 -7.13 -8.91 4.56
CA TYR A 47 -8.00 -9.28 3.45
C TYR A 47 -9.28 -9.97 3.93
N HIS A 48 -9.20 -10.77 4.99
CA HIS A 48 -10.38 -11.41 5.58
C HIS A 48 -11.37 -10.39 6.14
N ARG A 49 -10.89 -9.36 6.83
CA ARG A 49 -11.71 -8.25 7.36
C ARG A 49 -12.33 -7.43 6.23
N CYS A 50 -11.54 -7.07 5.22
CA CYS A 50 -12.06 -6.36 4.03
C CYS A 50 -13.15 -7.19 3.34
N ALA A 51 -12.94 -8.48 3.14
CA ALA A 51 -13.92 -9.36 2.51
C ALA A 51 -15.22 -9.56 3.33
N LYS A 52 -15.15 -9.50 4.65
CA LYS A 52 -16.37 -9.48 5.49
C LYS A 52 -17.24 -8.28 5.17
N LEU A 53 -16.65 -7.10 4.96
CA LEU A 53 -17.38 -5.90 4.59
C LEU A 53 -17.94 -5.98 3.17
N MET A 54 -17.22 -6.58 2.24
CA MET A 54 -17.68 -6.76 0.85
C MET A 54 -18.99 -7.54 0.76
N LYS A 55 -19.31 -8.43 1.70
CA LYS A 55 -20.57 -9.17 1.73
C LYS A 55 -21.81 -8.27 1.85
N TYR A 56 -21.62 -7.06 2.34
CA TYR A 56 -22.67 -6.06 2.51
C TYR A 56 -22.71 -5.04 1.36
N SER A 57 -21.81 -5.16 0.38
CA SER A 57 -21.79 -4.28 -0.79
C SER A 57 -22.85 -4.70 -1.82
N PRO A 58 -23.44 -3.74 -2.55
CA PRO A 58 -24.27 -4.05 -3.70
C PRO A 58 -23.48 -4.80 -4.79
N LYS A 59 -24.11 -5.77 -5.44
CA LYS A 59 -23.45 -6.51 -6.55
C LYS A 59 -23.13 -5.61 -7.75
N SER A 60 -23.86 -4.50 -7.91
CA SER A 60 -23.65 -3.53 -8.98
C SER A 60 -22.28 -2.86 -8.96
N ASP A 61 -21.67 -2.75 -7.78
CA ASP A 61 -20.41 -2.02 -7.55
C ASP A 61 -19.30 -2.96 -7.01
N GLU A 62 -19.46 -4.28 -7.17
CA GLU A 62 -18.50 -5.28 -6.65
C GLU A 62 -17.07 -5.01 -7.13
N ASP A 63 -16.87 -4.54 -8.35
CA ASP A 63 -15.57 -4.20 -8.92
C ASP A 63 -14.86 -3.07 -8.16
N PHE A 64 -15.61 -2.13 -7.57
CA PHE A 64 -15.02 -1.12 -6.68
C PHE A 64 -14.40 -1.76 -5.43
N TYR A 65 -15.07 -2.70 -4.80
CA TYR A 65 -14.58 -3.32 -3.57
C TYR A 65 -13.40 -4.28 -3.78
N LEU A 66 -13.08 -4.59 -5.04
CA LEU A 66 -11.95 -5.44 -5.43
C LEU A 66 -10.66 -4.68 -5.74
N PHE A 67 -10.60 -3.35 -5.53
CA PHE A 67 -9.41 -2.56 -5.89
C PHE A 67 -8.12 -3.05 -5.21
N GLU A 68 -8.19 -3.61 -4.01
CA GLU A 68 -7.03 -4.18 -3.31
C GLU A 68 -6.45 -5.40 -4.04
N ILE A 69 -7.29 -6.17 -4.73
CA ILE A 69 -6.85 -7.35 -5.51
C ILE A 69 -5.98 -6.93 -6.68
N ILE A 70 -6.29 -5.79 -7.31
CA ILE A 70 -5.47 -5.27 -8.41
C ILE A 70 -4.05 -4.95 -7.91
N GLY A 71 -3.92 -4.40 -6.69
CA GLY A 71 -2.62 -4.16 -6.07
C GLY A 71 -1.85 -5.47 -5.83
N VAL A 72 -2.53 -6.51 -5.36
CA VAL A 72 -1.93 -7.85 -5.19
C VAL A 72 -1.47 -8.43 -6.54
N GLU A 73 -2.32 -8.36 -7.57
CA GLU A 73 -1.97 -8.82 -8.92
C GLU A 73 -0.72 -8.12 -9.47
N ILE A 74 -0.61 -6.81 -9.27
CA ILE A 74 0.58 -6.03 -9.69
C ILE A 74 1.83 -6.51 -8.96
N ASN A 75 1.77 -6.69 -7.65
CA ASN A 75 2.91 -7.18 -6.89
C ASN A 75 3.36 -8.57 -7.38
N LEU A 76 2.43 -9.50 -7.57
CA LEU A 76 2.75 -10.84 -8.10
C LEU A 76 3.36 -10.80 -9.51
N ILE A 77 2.86 -9.93 -10.38
CA ILE A 77 3.43 -9.73 -11.72
C ILE A 77 4.85 -9.14 -11.61
N MET A 78 5.05 -8.14 -10.75
CA MET A 78 6.37 -7.54 -10.54
C MET A 78 7.38 -8.54 -9.97
N ASP A 79 6.99 -9.31 -8.96
CA ASP A 79 7.83 -10.35 -8.38
C ASP A 79 8.24 -11.38 -9.44
N LYS A 80 7.29 -11.79 -10.30
CA LYS A 80 7.57 -12.70 -11.41
C LYS A 80 8.51 -12.09 -12.44
N LEU A 81 8.31 -10.83 -12.82
CA LEU A 81 9.17 -10.12 -13.76
C LEU A 81 10.61 -10.02 -13.24
N VAL A 82 10.77 -9.67 -11.96
CA VAL A 82 12.08 -9.60 -11.30
C VAL A 82 12.77 -10.97 -11.27
N SER A 83 12.03 -12.03 -10.91
CA SER A 83 12.53 -13.41 -10.90
C SER A 83 13.01 -13.85 -12.30
N LEU A 84 12.24 -13.56 -13.36
CA LEU A 84 12.62 -13.88 -14.73
C LEU A 84 13.88 -13.12 -15.16
N GLN A 85 14.01 -11.84 -14.80
CA GLN A 85 15.20 -11.04 -15.10
C GLN A 85 16.45 -11.53 -14.36
N ALA A 86 16.29 -11.91 -13.09
CA ALA A 86 17.34 -12.47 -12.25
C ALA A 86 17.71 -13.92 -12.61
N LYS A 87 16.87 -14.59 -13.41
CA LYS A 87 16.95 -16.05 -13.70
C LYS A 87 16.93 -16.90 -12.43
N GLU A 88 16.16 -16.47 -11.45
CA GLU A 88 15.97 -17.16 -10.17
C GLU A 88 14.68 -17.97 -10.18
N GLN A 89 14.66 -19.04 -9.38
CA GLN A 89 13.45 -19.82 -9.22
C GLN A 89 12.39 -18.97 -8.48
N TYR A 90 11.22 -18.79 -9.12
CA TYR A 90 10.14 -18.05 -8.53
C TYR A 90 9.39 -18.89 -7.50
N SER A 91 9.39 -18.41 -6.28
CA SER A 91 8.52 -18.90 -5.22
C SER A 91 7.75 -17.72 -4.65
N PHE A 92 6.46 -17.84 -4.50
CA PHE A 92 5.68 -16.80 -3.83
C PHE A 92 4.92 -17.38 -2.65
N ASN A 93 4.75 -16.55 -1.64
CA ASN A 93 3.90 -16.85 -0.51
C ASN A 93 2.61 -16.05 -0.68
N LEU A 94 1.48 -16.74 -0.87
CA LEU A 94 0.22 -16.09 -1.13
C LEU A 94 -0.38 -15.58 0.19
N SER A 95 -0.17 -14.31 0.48
CA SER A 95 -0.73 -13.67 1.68
C SER A 95 -2.23 -13.33 1.55
N ILE A 96 -2.92 -13.77 0.48
CA ILE A 96 -4.36 -13.56 0.33
C ILE A 96 -5.15 -14.85 0.54
N PRO A 97 -6.34 -14.78 1.15
CA PRO A 97 -7.22 -15.94 1.31
C PRO A 97 -7.64 -16.56 -0.04
N THR A 98 -7.77 -17.89 -0.10
CA THR A 98 -8.09 -18.65 -1.32
C THR A 98 -9.35 -18.15 -2.03
N TYR A 99 -10.37 -17.66 -1.30
CA TYR A 99 -11.59 -17.16 -1.91
C TYR A 99 -11.39 -15.81 -2.62
N LEU A 100 -10.41 -14.99 -2.20
CA LEU A 100 -10.02 -13.78 -2.92
C LEU A 100 -9.10 -14.10 -4.10
N ALA A 101 -8.26 -15.12 -3.98
CA ALA A 101 -7.46 -15.61 -5.10
C ALA A 101 -8.31 -16.02 -6.31
N LYS A 102 -9.55 -16.48 -6.08
CA LYS A 102 -10.54 -16.78 -7.14
C LYS A 102 -11.12 -15.54 -7.82
N LYS A 103 -10.92 -14.33 -7.26
CA LYS A 103 -11.39 -13.06 -7.81
C LYS A 103 -10.31 -12.34 -8.64
N THR A 104 -9.10 -12.88 -8.70
CA THR A 104 -8.03 -12.33 -9.54
C THR A 104 -8.34 -12.53 -11.03
N SER A 105 -7.80 -11.65 -11.87
CA SER A 105 -8.01 -11.68 -13.32
C SER A 105 -7.24 -12.79 -14.05
N PHE A 106 -6.37 -13.50 -13.31
CA PHE A 106 -5.61 -14.67 -13.78
C PHE A 106 -5.42 -15.68 -12.65
N ASN A 107 -5.13 -16.93 -12.97
CA ASN A 107 -4.85 -17.97 -11.98
C ASN A 107 -3.43 -17.80 -11.42
N ILE A 108 -3.31 -17.45 -10.15
CA ILE A 108 -2.02 -17.14 -9.49
C ILE A 108 -1.07 -18.33 -9.49
N ASP A 109 -1.59 -19.55 -9.31
CA ASP A 109 -0.76 -20.76 -9.22
C ASP A 109 0.02 -21.05 -10.51
N TRP A 110 -0.51 -20.57 -11.66
CA TRP A 110 0.17 -20.73 -12.95
C TRP A 110 1.39 -19.83 -13.13
N LEU A 111 1.51 -18.73 -12.38
CA LEU A 111 2.68 -17.85 -12.45
C LEU A 111 3.98 -18.59 -12.10
N VAL A 112 3.92 -19.59 -11.21
CA VAL A 112 5.10 -20.38 -10.83
C VAL A 112 5.71 -21.09 -12.05
N ASN A 113 4.86 -21.61 -12.94
CA ASN A 113 5.28 -22.43 -14.09
C ASN A 113 5.74 -21.61 -15.30
N ILE A 114 5.66 -20.28 -15.24
CA ILE A 114 6.11 -19.41 -16.34
C ILE A 114 7.61 -19.26 -16.29
N GLU A 115 8.31 -19.57 -17.38
CA GLU A 115 9.79 -19.58 -17.45
C GLU A 115 10.36 -18.47 -18.35
N SER A 116 9.51 -17.78 -19.12
CA SER A 116 9.96 -16.71 -19.99
C SER A 116 9.04 -15.49 -19.99
N PHE A 117 9.58 -14.31 -20.36
CA PHE A 117 8.77 -13.10 -20.54
C PHE A 117 7.70 -13.26 -21.62
N LYS A 118 8.01 -14.02 -22.69
CA LYS A 118 7.04 -14.29 -23.76
C LYS A 118 5.84 -15.09 -23.23
N ASP A 119 6.07 -16.11 -22.42
CA ASP A 119 5.02 -16.91 -21.82
C ASP A 119 4.18 -16.08 -20.83
N LEU A 120 4.83 -15.20 -20.06
CA LEU A 120 4.15 -14.28 -19.15
C LEU A 120 3.23 -13.32 -19.93
N LEU A 121 3.71 -12.71 -21.01
CA LEU A 121 2.90 -11.85 -21.87
C LEU A 121 1.72 -12.59 -22.49
N GLN A 122 1.95 -13.81 -23.00
CA GLN A 122 0.90 -14.64 -23.56
C GLN A 122 -0.14 -15.00 -22.49
N TYR A 123 0.30 -15.37 -21.30
CA TYR A 123 -0.55 -15.70 -20.17
C TYR A 123 -1.43 -14.53 -19.73
N LEU A 124 -0.86 -13.33 -19.65
CA LEU A 124 -1.57 -12.12 -19.26
C LEU A 124 -2.34 -11.44 -20.41
N SER A 125 -2.34 -12.00 -21.63
CA SER A 125 -2.88 -11.37 -22.85
C SER A 125 -4.34 -10.92 -22.76
N LYS A 126 -5.15 -11.58 -21.93
CA LYS A 126 -6.56 -11.24 -21.71
C LYS A 126 -6.81 -10.36 -20.48
N THR A 127 -5.73 -9.95 -19.79
CA THR A 127 -5.82 -9.12 -18.61
C THR A 127 -5.58 -7.64 -18.94
N ARG A 128 -5.95 -6.76 -18.02
CA ARG A 128 -5.69 -5.31 -18.12
C ARG A 128 -4.20 -4.97 -18.19
N TYR A 129 -3.33 -5.82 -17.65
CA TYR A 129 -1.88 -5.61 -17.54
C TYR A 129 -1.18 -5.73 -18.89
N TYR A 130 -1.74 -6.52 -19.81
CA TYR A 130 -1.14 -6.76 -21.13
C TYR A 130 -0.90 -5.48 -21.90
N LYS A 131 -1.81 -4.49 -21.83
CA LYS A 131 -1.67 -3.21 -22.54
C LYS A 131 -0.40 -2.42 -22.13
N VAL A 132 0.06 -2.59 -20.90
CA VAL A 132 1.28 -1.97 -20.39
C VAL A 132 2.49 -2.84 -20.71
N LEU A 133 2.42 -4.12 -20.39
CA LEU A 133 3.56 -5.02 -20.48
C LEU A 133 4.02 -5.28 -21.92
N LYS A 134 3.13 -5.26 -22.90
CA LYS A 134 3.48 -5.46 -24.31
C LYS A 134 4.34 -4.34 -24.92
N GLU A 135 4.35 -3.15 -24.30
CA GLU A 135 5.15 -2.01 -24.75
C GLU A 135 6.59 -2.05 -24.21
N ILE A 136 6.90 -3.00 -23.31
CA ILE A 136 8.20 -3.14 -22.69
C ILE A 136 9.06 -4.07 -23.53
N ASP A 137 10.28 -3.64 -23.86
CA ASP A 137 11.26 -4.50 -24.51
C ASP A 137 11.97 -5.40 -23.50
N PHE A 138 11.53 -6.64 -23.41
CA PHE A 138 12.13 -7.66 -22.55
C PHE A 138 13.33 -8.37 -23.17
N SER A 139 13.82 -7.97 -24.36
CA SER A 139 15.05 -8.52 -24.95
C SER A 139 16.32 -7.97 -24.28
N VAL A 140 16.20 -6.86 -23.58
CA VAL A 140 17.21 -6.21 -22.75
C VAL A 140 16.76 -6.13 -21.29
N PRO A 141 17.69 -5.97 -20.31
CA PRO A 141 17.32 -5.72 -18.93
C PRO A 141 16.45 -4.46 -18.82
N PHE A 142 15.26 -4.61 -18.27
CA PHE A 142 14.32 -3.50 -18.07
C PHE A 142 14.52 -2.79 -16.72
N ASP A 143 14.13 -1.52 -16.64
CA ASP A 143 14.07 -0.80 -15.37
C ASP A 143 12.83 -1.22 -14.57
N VAL A 144 13.06 -1.92 -13.48
CA VAL A 144 12.00 -2.40 -12.55
C VAL A 144 11.15 -1.24 -12.02
N LYS A 145 11.77 -0.07 -11.79
CA LYS A 145 11.05 1.12 -11.28
C LYS A 145 10.10 1.66 -12.34
N GLU A 146 10.52 1.72 -13.60
CA GLU A 146 9.71 2.20 -14.70
C GLU A 146 8.50 1.29 -14.93
N VAL A 147 8.72 -0.02 -15.01
CA VAL A 147 7.63 -1.01 -15.16
C VAL A 147 6.64 -0.92 -14.00
N HIS A 148 7.14 -0.85 -12.77
CA HIS A 148 6.29 -0.69 -11.59
C HIS A 148 5.46 0.60 -11.65
N MET A 149 6.05 1.71 -12.11
CA MET A 149 5.33 2.97 -12.27
C MET A 149 4.21 2.89 -13.33
N CYS A 150 4.47 2.23 -14.46
CA CYS A 150 3.45 2.02 -15.48
C CYS A 150 2.27 1.17 -14.96
N LEU A 151 2.55 0.09 -14.24
CA LEU A 151 1.52 -0.75 -13.61
C LEU A 151 0.78 -0.01 -12.49
N GLN A 152 1.49 0.82 -11.73
CA GLN A 152 0.88 1.64 -10.68
C GLN A 152 -0.02 2.75 -11.27
N SER A 153 0.34 3.33 -12.42
CA SER A 153 -0.54 4.27 -13.15
C SER A 153 -1.84 3.58 -13.56
N LEU A 154 -1.72 2.39 -14.15
CA LEU A 154 -2.87 1.55 -14.50
C LEU A 154 -3.79 1.27 -13.30
N TYR A 155 -3.20 0.99 -12.13
CA TYR A 155 -3.95 0.79 -10.88
C TYR A 155 -4.77 2.03 -10.50
N TYR A 156 -4.14 3.20 -10.49
CA TYR A 156 -4.83 4.45 -10.14
C TYR A 156 -5.90 4.84 -11.16
N GLU A 157 -5.61 4.70 -12.45
CA GLU A 157 -6.58 4.93 -13.52
C GLU A 157 -7.81 4.04 -13.35
N ASN A 158 -7.61 2.75 -13.09
CA ASN A 158 -8.69 1.79 -12.90
C ASN A 158 -9.59 2.14 -11.70
N ILE A 159 -9.00 2.52 -10.56
CA ILE A 159 -9.79 2.92 -9.39
C ILE A 159 -10.58 4.19 -9.69
N VAL A 160 -9.96 5.19 -10.33
CA VAL A 160 -10.63 6.44 -10.68
C VAL A 160 -11.79 6.20 -11.64
N GLU A 161 -11.60 5.38 -12.67
CA GLU A 161 -12.65 5.00 -13.61
C GLU A 161 -13.80 4.26 -12.91
N THR A 162 -13.48 3.30 -12.05
CA THR A 162 -14.45 2.54 -11.27
C THR A 162 -15.27 3.45 -10.35
N ILE A 163 -14.60 4.38 -9.64
CA ILE A 163 -15.30 5.36 -8.81
C ILE A 163 -16.25 6.24 -9.66
N LYS A 164 -15.79 6.74 -10.80
CA LYS A 164 -16.59 7.59 -11.69
C LYS A 164 -17.77 6.85 -12.34
N LYS A 165 -17.60 5.56 -12.59
CA LYS A 165 -18.64 4.68 -13.17
C LYS A 165 -19.79 4.45 -12.19
N HIS A 166 -19.46 4.07 -10.95
CA HIS A 166 -20.47 3.60 -9.99
C HIS A 166 -21.03 4.70 -9.07
N PHE A 167 -20.29 5.74 -8.78
CA PHE A 167 -20.68 6.74 -7.80
C PHE A 167 -20.88 8.12 -8.42
N LYS A 168 -21.77 8.93 -7.81
CA LYS A 168 -22.06 10.30 -8.25
C LYS A 168 -22.13 11.25 -7.04
N GLY A 169 -22.14 12.54 -7.31
CA GLY A 169 -22.33 13.60 -6.30
C GLY A 169 -21.23 13.64 -5.23
N SER A 170 -21.64 13.80 -3.98
CA SER A 170 -20.72 13.92 -2.85
C SER A 170 -19.91 12.64 -2.63
N VAL A 171 -20.52 11.47 -2.75
CA VAL A 171 -19.84 10.18 -2.56
C VAL A 171 -18.68 10.03 -3.54
N GLN A 172 -18.90 10.29 -4.84
CA GLN A 172 -17.82 10.25 -5.83
C GLN A 172 -16.70 11.23 -5.48
N LYS A 173 -17.07 12.48 -5.13
CA LYS A 173 -16.11 13.52 -4.76
C LYS A 173 -15.27 13.12 -3.57
N ASP A 174 -15.88 12.53 -2.54
CA ASP A 174 -15.19 12.12 -1.31
C ASP A 174 -14.28 10.91 -1.53
N LEU A 175 -14.71 9.90 -2.30
CA LEU A 175 -13.88 8.77 -2.68
C LEU A 175 -12.64 9.20 -3.46
N LEU A 176 -12.82 10.06 -4.47
CA LEU A 176 -11.70 10.63 -5.23
C LEU A 176 -10.79 11.49 -4.33
N ASN A 177 -11.36 12.21 -3.36
CA ASN A 177 -10.60 13.00 -2.42
C ASN A 177 -9.67 12.14 -1.57
N ILE A 178 -10.19 11.03 -1.04
CA ILE A 178 -9.41 10.08 -0.25
C ILE A 178 -8.30 9.46 -1.10
N LEU A 179 -8.64 8.97 -2.30
CA LEU A 179 -7.68 8.36 -3.21
C LEU A 179 -6.54 9.32 -3.60
N TYR A 180 -6.89 10.53 -4.06
CA TYR A 180 -5.91 11.52 -4.48
C TYR A 180 -5.03 11.99 -3.32
N THR A 181 -5.59 12.10 -2.12
CA THR A 181 -4.80 12.38 -0.92
C THR A 181 -3.78 11.29 -0.65
N SER A 182 -4.18 10.02 -0.74
CA SER A 182 -3.26 8.89 -0.56
C SER A 182 -2.12 8.91 -1.59
N ILE A 183 -2.44 9.20 -2.87
CA ILE A 183 -1.42 9.30 -3.93
C ILE A 183 -0.50 10.49 -3.69
N GLU A 184 -1.05 11.64 -3.31
CA GLU A 184 -0.28 12.86 -3.04
C GLU A 184 0.70 12.68 -1.87
N LEU A 185 0.26 12.06 -0.77
CA LEU A 185 1.13 11.75 0.37
C LEU A 185 2.26 10.79 -0.02
N LYS A 186 1.98 9.78 -0.85
CA LYS A 186 3.02 8.90 -1.43
C LYS A 186 4.01 9.70 -2.31
N ASN A 187 3.53 10.65 -3.10
CA ASN A 187 4.41 11.53 -3.88
C ASN A 187 5.31 12.36 -2.95
N ILE A 188 4.77 12.93 -1.88
CA ILE A 188 5.54 13.74 -0.92
C ILE A 188 6.58 12.88 -0.20
N SER A 189 6.21 11.68 0.26
CA SER A 189 7.16 10.72 0.85
C SER A 189 8.28 10.37 -0.13
N LYS A 190 7.96 10.20 -1.40
CA LYS A 190 8.95 9.91 -2.45
C LYS A 190 9.90 11.09 -2.68
N ILE A 191 9.38 12.33 -2.75
CA ILE A 191 10.20 13.55 -2.84
C ILE A 191 11.15 13.63 -1.65
N TYR A 192 10.64 13.46 -0.43
CA TYR A 192 11.46 13.47 0.78
C TYR A 192 12.61 12.46 0.71
N ARG A 193 12.31 11.20 0.33
CA ARG A 193 13.32 10.14 0.23
C ARG A 193 14.38 10.44 -0.83
N TYR A 194 14.00 10.98 -1.97
CA TYR A 194 14.95 11.39 -3.00
C TYR A 194 15.89 12.51 -2.51
N LYS A 195 15.35 13.49 -1.77
CA LYS A 195 16.16 14.56 -1.18
C LYS A 195 17.05 14.07 -0.01
N GLN A 196 16.58 13.07 0.74
CA GLN A 196 17.30 12.54 1.90
C GLN A 196 18.43 11.59 1.54
N TYR A 197 18.21 10.69 0.56
CA TYR A 197 19.08 9.53 0.35
C TYR A 197 19.74 9.49 -1.03
N PHE A 198 19.13 10.07 -2.06
CA PHE A 198 19.56 9.85 -3.43
C PHE A 198 20.05 11.12 -4.12
N HIS A 199 19.73 12.30 -3.61
CA HIS A 199 20.09 13.61 -4.19
C HIS A 199 19.76 13.73 -5.68
N GLU A 200 18.61 13.18 -6.09
CA GLU A 200 18.13 13.15 -7.47
C GLU A 200 17.83 14.55 -8.00
N SER A 201 17.96 14.72 -9.31
CA SER A 201 17.56 15.95 -9.99
C SER A 201 16.06 16.19 -9.92
N GLU A 202 15.63 17.45 -10.06
CA GLU A 202 14.20 17.81 -10.05
C GLU A 202 13.44 17.10 -11.18
N ASP A 203 14.05 16.93 -12.37
CA ASP A 203 13.43 16.25 -13.50
C ASP A 203 13.24 14.75 -13.22
N SER A 204 14.25 14.09 -12.61
CA SER A 204 14.17 12.70 -12.19
C SER A 204 13.08 12.51 -11.12
N ILE A 205 13.02 13.40 -10.13
CA ILE A 205 11.95 13.40 -9.14
C ILE A 205 10.60 13.54 -9.81
N ARG A 206 10.43 14.56 -10.65
CA ARG A 206 9.17 14.87 -11.33
C ARG A 206 8.65 13.74 -12.18
N SER A 207 9.50 13.08 -12.95
CA SER A 207 9.14 11.94 -13.80
C SER A 207 8.66 10.71 -13.00
N SER A 208 9.07 10.63 -11.73
CA SER A 208 8.71 9.53 -10.84
C SER A 208 7.39 9.73 -10.07
N LEU A 209 6.70 10.87 -10.23
CA LEU A 209 5.51 11.24 -9.46
C LEU A 209 4.23 11.15 -10.29
N PHE A 210 3.12 10.88 -9.62
CA PHE A 210 1.76 10.87 -10.19
C PHE A 210 1.09 12.24 -10.00
N LEU A 211 1.64 13.28 -10.65
CA LEU A 211 1.24 14.68 -10.45
C LEU A 211 -0.20 14.99 -10.90
N GLN A 212 -0.75 14.20 -11.84
CA GLN A 212 -2.13 14.35 -12.33
C GLN A 212 -3.18 14.11 -11.24
N TYR A 213 -2.81 13.46 -10.13
CA TYR A 213 -3.68 13.22 -9.00
C TYR A 213 -3.42 14.17 -7.83
N SER A 214 -2.47 15.11 -7.98
CA SER A 214 -2.16 16.08 -6.92
C SER A 214 -3.33 17.04 -6.70
N ARG A 215 -3.54 17.39 -5.44
CA ARG A 215 -4.56 18.35 -4.97
C ARG A 215 -3.93 19.57 -4.30
N LEU A 216 -2.64 19.56 -4.10
CA LEU A 216 -1.92 20.75 -3.71
C LEU A 216 -1.84 21.71 -4.91
N PRO A 217 -1.79 23.03 -4.64
CA PRO A 217 -1.50 24.00 -5.67
C PRO A 217 -0.19 23.65 -6.41
N LYS A 218 -0.16 23.91 -7.72
CA LYS A 218 1.03 23.60 -8.54
C LYS A 218 2.30 24.23 -7.97
N ASP A 219 2.20 25.47 -7.48
CA ASP A 219 3.35 26.15 -6.85
C ASP A 219 3.86 25.43 -5.61
N MET A 220 2.97 24.94 -4.76
CA MET A 220 3.35 24.16 -3.58
C MET A 220 4.05 22.86 -3.99
N MET A 221 3.52 22.14 -4.98
CA MET A 221 4.15 20.92 -5.48
C MET A 221 5.52 21.20 -6.12
N ASN A 222 5.65 22.29 -6.89
CA ASN A 222 6.94 22.71 -7.42
C ASN A 222 7.93 23.04 -6.31
N ARG A 223 7.53 23.78 -5.29
CA ARG A 223 8.37 24.07 -4.12
C ARG A 223 8.83 22.81 -3.40
N LEU A 224 7.94 21.80 -3.25
CA LEU A 224 8.32 20.51 -2.66
C LEU A 224 9.39 19.80 -3.51
N ILE A 225 9.25 19.82 -4.84
CA ILE A 225 10.21 19.21 -5.76
C ILE A 225 11.55 19.97 -5.74
N SER A 226 11.52 21.30 -5.69
CA SER A 226 12.70 22.16 -5.68
C SER A 226 13.32 22.34 -4.28
N ALA A 227 12.74 21.73 -3.24
CA ALA A 227 13.25 21.86 -1.87
C ALA A 227 14.73 21.48 -1.78
N SER A 228 15.49 22.24 -1.01
CA SER A 228 16.94 22.06 -0.82
C SER A 228 17.28 20.77 -0.07
N GLY A 229 16.33 20.24 0.69
CA GLY A 229 16.51 19.02 1.47
C GLY A 229 15.25 18.58 2.22
N PRO A 230 15.33 17.45 2.94
CA PRO A 230 14.19 16.82 3.60
C PRO A 230 13.54 17.71 4.67
N LYS A 231 14.31 18.53 5.39
CA LYS A 231 13.76 19.46 6.41
C LYS A 231 12.83 20.50 5.78
N GLU A 232 13.18 21.01 4.60
CA GLU A 232 12.34 21.96 3.89
C GLU A 232 11.06 21.29 3.38
N VAL A 233 11.14 20.04 2.93
CA VAL A 233 9.92 19.25 2.54
C VAL A 233 8.96 19.14 3.72
N LEU A 234 9.44 18.82 4.93
CA LEU A 234 8.60 18.76 6.13
C LEU A 234 8.02 20.12 6.51
N SER A 235 8.81 21.18 6.43
CA SER A 235 8.35 22.55 6.68
C SER A 235 7.26 22.97 5.69
N LEU A 236 7.40 22.64 4.40
CA LEU A 236 6.39 22.90 3.40
C LEU A 236 5.12 22.08 3.64
N LEU A 237 5.25 20.81 4.04
CA LEU A 237 4.12 19.97 4.40
C LEU A 237 3.34 20.55 5.58
N SER A 238 4.03 21.02 6.62
CA SER A 238 3.40 21.63 7.81
C SER A 238 2.72 22.98 7.52
N THR A 239 3.08 23.66 6.44
CA THR A 239 2.38 24.89 6.00
C THR A 239 1.28 24.63 4.99
N SER A 240 1.10 23.39 4.55
CA SER A 240 0.07 23.00 3.59
C SER A 240 -1.28 22.74 4.25
N LYS A 241 -2.29 22.41 3.42
CA LYS A 241 -3.61 21.96 3.91
C LYS A 241 -3.56 20.74 4.84
N TYR A 242 -2.45 20.01 4.86
CA TYR A 242 -2.25 18.83 5.68
C TYR A 242 -1.88 19.15 7.13
N ASN A 243 -1.46 20.37 7.43
CA ASN A 243 -1.16 20.80 8.81
C ASN A 243 -2.30 20.47 9.79
N PHE A 244 -3.55 20.63 9.36
CA PHE A 244 -4.73 20.32 10.18
C PHE A 244 -4.84 18.84 10.61
N TYR A 245 -4.17 17.95 9.87
CA TYR A 245 -4.21 16.50 10.11
C TYR A 245 -2.89 15.96 10.65
N MET A 246 -1.88 16.81 10.84
CA MET A 246 -0.62 16.42 11.45
C MET A 246 -0.75 16.42 12.96
N ASP A 247 -0.20 15.40 13.60
CA ASP A 247 -0.05 15.37 15.04
C ASP A 247 1.19 16.20 15.45
N ASP A 248 1.23 16.69 16.69
CA ASP A 248 2.38 17.43 17.24
C ASP A 248 3.61 16.54 17.52
N LYS A 249 3.58 15.30 17.05
CA LYS A 249 4.67 14.33 17.22
C LYS A 249 5.73 14.49 16.15
N GLU A 250 6.99 14.42 16.55
CA GLU A 250 8.09 14.22 15.62
C GLU A 250 8.25 12.74 15.31
N PHE A 251 8.08 12.38 14.05
CA PHE A 251 8.26 11.00 13.57
C PHE A 251 9.68 10.82 13.00
N ALA A 252 10.21 9.61 13.15
CA ALA A 252 11.53 9.26 12.63
C ALA A 252 11.60 9.23 11.09
N TYR A 253 10.48 8.91 10.44
CA TYR A 253 10.40 8.75 8.99
C TYR A 253 9.20 9.48 8.40
N ILE A 254 9.33 9.93 7.15
CA ILE A 254 8.29 10.67 6.43
C ILE A 254 7.01 9.86 6.25
N GLU A 255 7.14 8.54 6.12
CA GLU A 255 6.02 7.63 5.96
C GLU A 255 5.04 7.73 7.13
N TYR A 256 5.54 7.89 8.35
CA TYR A 256 4.68 8.03 9.53
C TYR A 256 3.92 9.36 9.58
N TYR A 257 4.52 10.44 9.06
CA TYR A 257 3.77 11.69 8.85
C TYR A 257 2.64 11.47 7.83
N ALA A 258 2.92 10.79 6.73
CA ALA A 258 1.94 10.48 5.70
C ALA A 258 0.82 9.58 6.24
N ASP A 259 1.17 8.56 7.02
CA ASP A 259 0.22 7.62 7.62
C ASP A 259 -0.62 8.28 8.71
N SER A 260 -0.03 9.15 9.56
CA SER A 260 -0.76 9.94 10.55
C SER A 260 -1.81 10.86 9.88
N ILE A 261 -1.40 11.59 8.84
CA ILE A 261 -2.31 12.43 8.08
C ILE A 261 -3.44 11.58 7.47
N GLN A 262 -3.09 10.46 6.84
CA GLN A 262 -4.05 9.57 6.19
C GLN A 262 -5.00 8.92 7.21
N TYR A 263 -4.50 8.52 8.37
CA TYR A 263 -5.27 8.00 9.49
C TYR A 263 -6.31 9.02 9.97
N ASN A 264 -5.89 10.25 10.23
CA ASN A 264 -6.77 11.30 10.73
C ASN A 264 -7.88 11.65 9.71
N ILE A 265 -7.54 11.69 8.43
CA ILE A 265 -8.52 11.90 7.34
C ILE A 265 -9.49 10.72 7.26
N ALA A 266 -8.99 9.49 7.23
CA ALA A 266 -9.82 8.29 7.12
C ALA A 266 -10.75 8.15 8.34
N LYS A 267 -10.23 8.38 9.55
CA LYS A 267 -11.02 8.37 10.79
C LYS A 267 -12.15 9.39 10.79
N ARG A 268 -11.90 10.58 10.25
CA ARG A 268 -12.93 11.62 10.10
C ARG A 268 -14.03 11.17 9.15
N TYR A 269 -13.69 10.67 7.95
CA TYR A 269 -14.69 10.18 6.99
C TYR A 269 -15.47 9.00 7.56
N MET A 270 -14.81 8.04 8.18
CA MET A 270 -15.46 6.87 8.77
C MET A 270 -16.44 7.25 9.89
N ARG A 271 -16.11 8.29 10.67
CA ARG A 271 -16.96 8.76 11.79
C ARG A 271 -18.23 9.46 11.33
N PHE A 272 -18.17 10.18 10.21
CA PHE A 272 -19.25 11.06 9.77
C PHE A 272 -19.96 10.61 8.49
N SER A 273 -19.54 9.50 7.89
CA SER A 273 -20.14 8.98 6.66
C SER A 273 -21.10 7.83 6.93
N ASN A 274 -22.26 7.89 6.26
CA ASN A 274 -23.23 6.78 6.19
C ASN A 274 -23.13 6.03 4.86
N SER A 275 -22.13 6.33 4.01
CA SER A 275 -21.96 5.74 2.69
C SER A 275 -21.08 4.48 2.77
N ALA A 276 -21.62 3.32 2.41
CA ALA A 276 -20.92 2.05 2.46
C ALA A 276 -19.56 2.06 1.71
N PRO A 277 -19.44 2.60 0.47
CA PRO A 277 -18.16 2.66 -0.22
C PRO A 277 -17.12 3.56 0.49
N LEU A 278 -17.55 4.68 1.10
CA LEU A 278 -16.66 5.52 1.89
C LEU A 278 -16.18 4.82 3.16
N VAL A 279 -17.09 4.17 3.87
CA VAL A 279 -16.74 3.37 5.07
C VAL A 279 -15.77 2.25 4.69
N TYR A 280 -16.01 1.54 3.59
CA TYR A 280 -15.13 0.47 3.13
C TYR A 280 -13.71 1.00 2.81
N MET A 281 -13.61 2.04 1.99
CA MET A 281 -12.32 2.61 1.57
C MET A 281 -11.53 3.16 2.77
N THR A 282 -12.19 3.86 3.69
CA THR A 282 -11.53 4.38 4.89
C THR A 282 -11.16 3.28 5.87
N TYR A 283 -11.99 2.25 6.00
CA TYR A 283 -11.70 1.09 6.82
C TYR A 283 -10.45 0.34 6.30
N SER A 284 -10.37 0.10 5.00
CA SER A 284 -9.20 -0.58 4.41
C SER A 284 -7.91 0.21 4.66
N ILE A 285 -7.95 1.54 4.57
CA ILE A 285 -6.81 2.40 4.89
C ILE A 285 -6.42 2.26 6.37
N LEU A 286 -7.38 2.38 7.28
CA LEU A 286 -7.10 2.28 8.74
C LEU A 286 -6.54 0.91 9.12
N GLN A 287 -7.09 -0.16 8.55
CA GLN A 287 -6.60 -1.51 8.79
C GLN A 287 -5.19 -1.73 8.23
N ARG A 288 -4.87 -1.16 7.08
CA ARG A 288 -3.52 -1.24 6.51
C ARG A 288 -2.50 -0.54 7.40
N ILE A 289 -2.79 0.69 7.84
CA ILE A 289 -1.93 1.44 8.77
C ILE A 289 -1.73 0.67 10.07
N GLU A 290 -2.80 0.08 10.64
CA GLU A 290 -2.71 -0.74 11.86
C GLU A 290 -1.75 -1.94 11.67
N ILE A 291 -1.90 -2.65 10.55
CA ILE A 291 -1.06 -3.83 10.25
C ILE A 291 0.39 -3.43 9.99
N ASP A 292 0.64 -2.35 9.27
CA ASP A 292 1.99 -1.86 9.01
C ASP A 292 2.66 -1.41 10.31
N ASN A 293 1.93 -0.75 11.22
CA ASN A 293 2.42 -0.44 12.56
C ASN A 293 2.76 -1.70 13.37
N LEU A 294 1.92 -2.75 13.32
CA LEU A 294 2.22 -4.02 13.98
C LEU A 294 3.50 -4.67 13.44
N LYS A 295 3.70 -4.65 12.11
CA LYS A 295 4.94 -5.15 11.48
C LYS A 295 6.16 -4.36 11.94
N HIS A 296 6.07 -3.02 12.01
CA HIS A 296 7.15 -2.16 12.49
C HIS A 296 7.49 -2.44 13.95
N ILE A 297 6.49 -2.65 14.82
CA ILE A 297 6.71 -3.03 16.22
C ILE A 297 7.44 -4.37 16.31
N VAL A 298 6.99 -5.39 15.56
CA VAL A 298 7.64 -6.70 15.50
C VAL A 298 9.09 -6.58 15.04
N GLU A 299 9.35 -5.74 14.02
CA GLU A 299 10.68 -5.47 13.51
C GLU A 299 11.56 -4.75 14.52
N GLY A 300 11.05 -3.70 15.16
CA GLY A 300 11.75 -2.95 16.19
C GLY A 300 12.17 -3.84 17.37
N ILE A 301 11.28 -4.71 17.83
CA ILE A 301 11.55 -5.68 18.90
C ILE A 301 12.61 -6.71 18.44
N ARG A 302 12.50 -7.21 17.22
CA ARG A 302 13.49 -8.14 16.64
C ARG A 302 14.91 -7.59 16.66
N TYR A 303 15.04 -6.30 16.37
CA TYR A 303 16.34 -5.61 16.34
C TYR A 303 16.72 -4.96 17.67
N ASN A 304 16.00 -5.26 18.76
CA ASN A 304 16.22 -4.69 20.10
C ASN A 304 16.29 -3.16 20.09
N GLN A 305 15.42 -2.51 19.31
CA GLN A 305 15.36 -1.05 19.28
C GLN A 305 14.81 -0.49 20.60
N PRO A 306 15.28 0.68 21.04
CA PRO A 306 14.71 1.33 22.22
C PRO A 306 13.20 1.57 22.07
N VAL A 307 12.44 1.40 23.17
CA VAL A 307 10.97 1.58 23.17
C VAL A 307 10.58 2.95 22.61
N SER A 308 11.31 4.01 22.99
CA SER A 308 11.06 5.36 22.48
C SER A 308 11.18 5.47 20.95
N LYS A 309 12.06 4.69 20.33
CA LYS A 309 12.19 4.65 18.87
C LYS A 309 11.05 3.86 18.23
N ILE A 310 10.61 2.77 18.86
CA ILE A 310 9.46 1.98 18.39
C ILE A 310 8.15 2.78 18.53
N GLU A 311 8.00 3.60 19.57
CA GLU A 311 6.80 4.43 19.79
C GLU A 311 6.70 5.64 18.85
N ASN A 312 7.80 6.03 18.21
CA ASN A 312 7.88 7.11 17.22
C ASN A 312 7.89 6.60 15.77
N THR A 313 7.52 5.32 15.60
CA THR A 313 7.34 4.67 14.28
C THR A 313 5.87 4.47 13.90
#